data_905cc88df3944c8b0b1d253903f4edce
#
_entry.id   905cc88df3944c8b0b1d253903f4edce
#
_cell.length_a   1.000
_cell.length_b   1.000
_cell.length_c   1.000
_cell.angle_alpha   90.00
_cell.angle_beta   90.00
_cell.angle_gamma   90.00
#
_symmetry.space_group_name_H-M   'P 1'
#
loop_
_entity.id
_entity.type
_entity.pdbx_description
1 polymer ?
#
loop_
_entity_poly.entity_id
_entity_poly.type
_entity_poly.pdbx_seq_one_letter_code
_entity_poly.pdbx_strand_id
1 'polypeptide(L)'
;AGKMALFAGAFDERIALTIAQEPGGGGAAAWRVSETLGNVETLGRTNYSWFKESMIQFKEENVARLPHDHHELCALVAPRALLVLGNPDYEWLADESGYVSCQAARKVWEAFGIEDRMGFSFIDKHGHCQLPESQYPEVEAFVDKFLLGKEDVDTNVTIAPMFEDVDYERWIKWWGTGNPTF
;
A
#
# COMPACT_ATOMS: atom_id res chain seq x y z
N ALA A 1 10.00 -9.71 -1.50
CA ALA A 1 9.03 -10.45 -0.66
C ALA A 1 7.74 -9.64 -0.43
N GLY A 2 7.82 -8.32 -0.20
CA GLY A 2 6.64 -7.49 0.09
C GLY A 2 5.55 -7.52 -0.98
N LYS A 3 5.93 -7.48 -2.27
CA LYS A 3 4.97 -7.64 -3.38
C LYS A 3 4.20 -8.98 -3.28
N MET A 4 4.92 -10.07 -3.04
CA MET A 4 4.29 -11.41 -2.92
C MET A 4 3.38 -11.51 -1.70
N ALA A 5 3.77 -10.91 -0.56
CA ALA A 5 2.94 -10.89 0.64
C ALA A 5 1.61 -10.18 0.38
N LEU A 6 1.65 -9.02 -0.29
CA LEU A 6 0.44 -8.26 -0.64
C LEU A 6 -0.46 -9.05 -1.60
N PHE A 7 0.11 -9.64 -2.66
CA PHE A 7 -0.68 -10.47 -3.59
C PHE A 7 -1.29 -11.69 -2.89
N ALA A 8 -0.53 -12.38 -2.03
CA ALA A 8 -1.06 -13.51 -1.27
C ALA A 8 -2.25 -13.07 -0.40
N GLY A 9 -2.09 -11.95 0.34
CA GLY A 9 -3.16 -11.39 1.16
C GLY A 9 -4.39 -10.98 0.35
N ALA A 10 -4.20 -10.41 -0.83
CA ALA A 10 -5.28 -9.97 -1.71
C ALA A 10 -6.11 -11.16 -2.26
N PHE A 11 -5.47 -12.26 -2.64
CA PHE A 11 -6.11 -13.36 -3.36
C PHE A 11 -6.33 -14.64 -2.55
N ASP A 12 -5.84 -14.73 -1.31
CA ASP A 12 -6.11 -15.87 -0.42
C ASP A 12 -6.89 -15.41 0.82
N GLU A 13 -8.17 -15.65 0.84
CA GLU A 13 -9.10 -15.24 1.90
C GLU A 13 -8.80 -15.88 3.27
N ARG A 14 -7.97 -16.92 3.33
CA ARG A 14 -7.56 -17.58 4.57
C ARG A 14 -6.52 -16.77 5.36
N ILE A 15 -5.87 -15.80 4.70
CA ILE A 15 -4.87 -14.94 5.34
C ILE A 15 -5.57 -13.84 6.12
N ALA A 16 -5.56 -13.94 7.44
CA ALA A 16 -6.24 -13.00 8.34
C ALA A 16 -5.51 -11.64 8.45
N LEU A 17 -4.19 -11.66 8.38
CA LEU A 17 -3.33 -10.48 8.46
C LEU A 17 -2.27 -10.52 7.36
N THR A 18 -2.15 -9.43 6.61
CA THR A 18 -1.10 -9.20 5.62
C THR A 18 -0.19 -8.09 6.09
N ILE A 19 1.11 -8.36 6.22
CA ILE A 19 2.15 -7.36 6.47
C ILE A 19 3.05 -7.32 5.22
N ALA A 20 2.98 -6.24 4.46
CA ALA A 20 3.74 -6.05 3.24
C ALA A 20 4.87 -5.04 3.49
N GLN A 21 6.10 -5.55 3.69
CA GLN A 21 7.28 -4.72 3.89
C GLN A 21 7.91 -4.34 2.55
N GLU A 22 8.10 -3.04 2.34
CA GLU A 22 8.73 -2.43 1.17
C GLU A 22 8.21 -3.03 -0.15
N PRO A 23 6.87 -3.04 -0.36
CA PRO A 23 6.30 -3.68 -1.54
C PRO A 23 6.59 -2.92 -2.84
N GLY A 24 6.77 -1.60 -2.78
CA GLY A 24 7.22 -0.76 -3.90
C GLY A 24 6.32 -0.82 -5.14
N GLY A 25 6.89 -0.51 -6.29
CA GLY A 25 6.24 -0.61 -7.60
C GLY A 25 5.83 -2.04 -7.92
N GLY A 26 4.59 -2.25 -8.39
CA GLY A 26 4.01 -3.58 -8.53
C GLY A 26 3.62 -4.26 -7.21
N GLY A 27 3.74 -3.54 -6.11
CA GLY A 27 3.20 -3.88 -4.79
C GLY A 27 2.16 -2.86 -4.36
N ALA A 28 2.45 -2.06 -3.33
CA ALA A 28 1.49 -1.04 -2.87
C ALA A 28 1.50 0.26 -3.70
N ALA A 29 2.62 0.58 -4.37
CA ALA A 29 2.70 1.81 -5.15
C ALA A 29 1.81 1.76 -6.40
N ALA A 30 0.99 2.81 -6.60
CA ALA A 30 0.12 2.94 -7.75
C ALA A 30 0.92 3.35 -8.99
N TRP A 31 0.78 2.62 -10.09
CA TRP A 31 1.54 2.89 -11.31
C TRP A 31 1.30 4.29 -11.89
N ARG A 32 0.06 4.78 -11.84
CA ARG A 32 -0.27 6.12 -12.32
C ARG A 32 0.42 7.22 -11.52
N VAL A 33 0.51 7.06 -10.21
CA VAL A 33 1.20 8.03 -9.34
C VAL A 33 2.70 7.92 -9.56
N SER A 34 3.27 6.72 -9.58
CA SER A 34 4.69 6.48 -9.82
C SER A 34 5.17 7.10 -11.13
N GLU A 35 4.37 7.08 -12.19
CA GLU A 35 4.74 7.67 -13.50
C GLU A 35 4.92 9.21 -13.44
N THR A 36 4.37 9.87 -12.42
CA THR A 36 4.54 11.32 -12.20
C THR A 36 5.73 11.67 -11.30
N LEU A 37 6.36 10.69 -10.71
CA LEU A 37 7.52 10.85 -9.83
C LEU A 37 8.83 10.68 -10.61
N GLY A 38 9.96 11.02 -9.98
CA GLY A 38 11.28 11.02 -10.64
C GLY A 38 11.86 9.60 -10.87
N ASN A 39 12.86 9.24 -10.08
CA ASN A 39 13.66 8.01 -10.25
C ASN A 39 13.05 6.79 -9.55
N VAL A 40 11.76 6.60 -9.67
CA VAL A 40 11.03 5.49 -9.03
C VAL A 40 10.75 4.35 -10.02
N GLU A 41 10.38 3.19 -9.51
CA GLU A 41 9.92 2.05 -10.31
C GLU A 41 8.59 2.38 -10.99
N THR A 42 8.57 2.26 -12.33
CA THR A 42 7.38 2.42 -13.19
C THR A 42 7.26 1.25 -14.14
N LEU A 43 6.15 1.13 -14.89
CA LEU A 43 6.01 0.09 -15.91
C LEU A 43 7.06 0.17 -17.03
N GLY A 44 7.64 1.36 -17.24
CA GLY A 44 8.77 1.54 -18.17
C GLY A 44 10.15 1.25 -17.55
N ARG A 45 10.23 1.16 -16.23
CA ARG A 45 11.48 1.06 -15.45
C ARG A 45 11.39 -0.01 -14.36
N THR A 46 10.88 -1.19 -14.70
CA THR A 46 10.77 -2.31 -13.77
C THR A 46 11.45 -3.57 -14.31
N ASN A 47 11.61 -4.58 -13.47
CA ASN A 47 12.17 -5.86 -13.86
C ASN A 47 11.06 -6.80 -14.33
N TYR A 48 10.95 -7.00 -15.65
CA TYR A 48 9.94 -7.86 -16.26
C TYR A 48 10.14 -9.36 -16.02
N SER A 49 11.16 -9.79 -15.27
CA SER A 49 11.17 -11.14 -14.71
C SER A 49 10.12 -11.35 -13.61
N TRP A 50 9.57 -10.26 -13.05
CA TRP A 50 8.56 -10.28 -11.99
C TRP A 50 7.14 -10.01 -12.48
N PHE A 51 7.01 -9.49 -13.70
CA PHE A 51 5.72 -9.06 -14.25
C PHE A 51 5.45 -9.74 -15.59
N LYS A 52 4.18 -9.88 -15.91
CA LYS A 52 3.78 -10.33 -17.23
C LYS A 52 4.25 -9.32 -18.29
N GLU A 53 4.96 -9.77 -19.31
CA GLU A 53 5.54 -8.93 -20.36
C GLU A 53 4.49 -8.02 -21.04
N SER A 54 3.25 -8.50 -21.15
CA SER A 54 2.15 -7.72 -21.72
C SER A 54 1.84 -6.43 -20.94
N MET A 55 2.33 -6.27 -19.71
CA MET A 55 2.16 -5.01 -18.95
C MET A 55 2.95 -3.86 -19.54
N ILE A 56 4.00 -4.13 -20.34
CA ILE A 56 4.81 -3.08 -20.98
C ILE A 56 3.99 -2.16 -21.90
N GLN A 57 2.85 -2.63 -22.40
CA GLN A 57 1.96 -1.81 -23.23
C GLN A 57 1.39 -0.59 -22.48
N PHE A 58 1.42 -0.62 -21.16
CA PHE A 58 0.91 0.45 -20.29
C PHE A 58 1.99 1.37 -19.74
N LYS A 59 3.22 1.31 -20.25
CA LYS A 59 4.29 2.22 -19.82
C LYS A 59 4.03 3.67 -20.22
N GLU A 60 4.69 4.60 -19.51
CA GLU A 60 4.65 6.04 -19.80
C GLU A 60 3.19 6.56 -19.85
N GLU A 61 2.85 7.40 -20.84
CA GLU A 61 1.49 7.97 -20.98
C GLU A 61 0.38 6.91 -21.07
N ASN A 62 0.69 5.70 -21.51
CA ASN A 62 -0.28 4.62 -21.58
C ASN A 62 -0.71 4.09 -20.20
N VAL A 63 -0.02 4.47 -19.13
CA VAL A 63 -0.42 4.10 -17.76
C VAL A 63 -1.86 4.56 -17.44
N ALA A 64 -2.31 5.66 -18.05
CA ALA A 64 -3.68 6.14 -17.93
C ALA A 64 -4.73 5.13 -18.42
N ARG A 65 -4.35 4.19 -19.29
CA ARG A 65 -5.23 3.16 -19.87
C ARG A 65 -5.28 1.87 -19.07
N LEU A 66 -4.53 1.76 -17.96
CA LEU A 66 -4.65 0.61 -17.07
C LEU A 66 -6.11 0.43 -16.62
N PRO A 67 -6.65 -0.79 -16.66
CA PRO A 67 -8.01 -1.06 -16.19
C PRO A 67 -8.15 -1.02 -14.66
N HIS A 68 -7.04 -1.08 -13.93
CA HIS A 68 -6.93 -1.08 -12.46
C HIS A 68 -5.65 -0.37 -12.03
N ASP A 69 -5.49 -0.15 -10.72
CA ASP A 69 -4.21 0.24 -10.15
C ASP A 69 -4.02 -0.35 -8.74
N HIS A 70 -2.87 -0.17 -8.12
CA HIS A 70 -2.46 -0.96 -6.97
C HIS A 70 -3.14 -0.57 -5.64
N HIS A 71 -3.78 0.59 -5.56
CA HIS A 71 -4.72 0.89 -4.46
C HIS A 71 -5.89 -0.11 -4.43
N GLU A 72 -6.35 -0.59 -5.59
CA GLU A 72 -7.38 -1.63 -5.68
C GLU A 72 -6.83 -2.98 -5.22
N LEU A 73 -5.56 -3.31 -5.55
CA LEU A 73 -4.90 -4.51 -5.03
C LEU A 73 -4.84 -4.50 -3.50
N CYS A 74 -4.46 -3.36 -2.89
CA CYS A 74 -4.51 -3.20 -1.44
C CYS A 74 -5.94 -3.39 -0.91
N ALA A 75 -6.93 -2.78 -1.56
CA ALA A 75 -8.34 -2.85 -1.18
C ALA A 75 -8.93 -4.28 -1.23
N LEU A 76 -8.40 -5.17 -2.09
CA LEU A 76 -8.81 -6.58 -2.13
C LEU A 76 -8.52 -7.34 -0.83
N VAL A 77 -7.66 -6.84 0.04
CA VAL A 77 -7.41 -7.43 1.35
C VAL A 77 -8.62 -7.23 2.29
N ALA A 78 -9.39 -6.15 2.10
CA ALA A 78 -10.55 -5.86 2.95
C ALA A 78 -11.57 -7.03 2.95
N PRO A 79 -12.26 -7.31 4.06
CA PRO A 79 -12.24 -6.60 5.36
C PRO A 79 -11.16 -7.12 6.34
N ARG A 80 -10.22 -7.93 5.86
CA ARG A 80 -9.10 -8.49 6.65
C ARG A 80 -8.06 -7.41 6.94
N ALA A 81 -7.09 -7.71 7.79
CA ALA A 81 -6.10 -6.73 8.20
C ALA A 81 -4.94 -6.60 7.19
N LEU A 82 -4.52 -5.35 6.93
CA LEU A 82 -3.37 -5.00 6.09
C LEU A 82 -2.50 -3.96 6.80
N LEU A 83 -1.20 -4.23 6.88
CA LEU A 83 -0.18 -3.27 7.28
C LEU A 83 0.87 -3.15 6.17
N VAL A 84 1.06 -1.95 5.65
CA VAL A 84 2.09 -1.65 4.64
C VAL A 84 3.23 -0.89 5.31
N LEU A 85 4.45 -1.41 5.19
CA LEU A 85 5.66 -0.78 5.72
C LEU A 85 6.53 -0.33 4.54
N GLY A 86 6.99 0.92 4.56
CA GLY A 86 7.84 1.48 3.53
C GLY A 86 9.15 2.03 4.08
N ASN A 87 10.06 2.40 3.17
CA ASN A 87 11.38 2.93 3.47
C ASN A 87 11.78 4.01 2.45
N PRO A 88 11.44 5.28 2.71
CA PRO A 88 11.70 6.39 1.79
C PRO A 88 13.19 6.64 1.46
N ASP A 89 14.14 6.07 2.20
CA ASP A 89 15.57 6.13 1.85
C ASP A 89 15.87 5.45 0.49
N TYR A 90 14.99 4.57 0.05
CA TYR A 90 15.11 3.89 -1.24
C TYR A 90 14.12 4.45 -2.25
N GLU A 91 14.47 5.58 -2.87
CA GLU A 91 13.62 6.33 -3.81
C GLU A 91 12.92 5.42 -4.84
N TRP A 92 13.62 4.40 -5.34
CA TRP A 92 13.09 3.47 -6.33
C TRP A 92 11.87 2.67 -5.85
N LEU A 93 11.63 2.54 -4.54
CA LEU A 93 10.42 1.91 -3.98
C LEU A 93 9.13 2.70 -4.28
N ALA A 94 9.25 3.98 -4.64
CA ALA A 94 8.10 4.85 -4.90
C ALA A 94 7.16 4.99 -3.70
N ASP A 95 7.71 5.19 -2.50
CA ASP A 95 6.92 5.21 -1.27
C ASP A 95 5.92 6.36 -1.20
N GLU A 96 6.15 7.51 -1.87
CA GLU A 96 5.12 8.53 -2.04
C GLU A 96 3.91 7.98 -2.79
N SER A 97 4.15 7.23 -3.87
CA SER A 97 3.08 6.54 -4.60
C SER A 97 2.40 5.47 -3.74
N GLY A 98 3.17 4.75 -2.91
CA GLY A 98 2.66 3.82 -1.92
C GLY A 98 1.76 4.49 -0.89
N TYR A 99 2.15 5.65 -0.38
CA TYR A 99 1.36 6.47 0.54
C TYR A 99 0.01 6.88 -0.07
N VAL A 100 0.02 7.43 -1.29
CA VAL A 100 -1.22 7.79 -2.01
C VAL A 100 -2.13 6.58 -2.20
N SER A 101 -1.56 5.47 -2.60
CA SER A 101 -2.27 4.21 -2.79
C SER A 101 -2.90 3.68 -1.49
N CYS A 102 -2.15 3.73 -0.39
CA CYS A 102 -2.65 3.31 0.92
C CYS A 102 -3.78 4.21 1.42
N GLN A 103 -3.66 5.53 1.26
CA GLN A 103 -4.73 6.48 1.59
C GLN A 103 -6.01 6.19 0.79
N ALA A 104 -5.87 5.93 -0.50
CA ALA A 104 -7.00 5.58 -1.36
C ALA A 104 -7.63 4.23 -0.97
N ALA A 105 -6.82 3.20 -0.76
CA ALA A 105 -7.29 1.88 -0.36
C ALA A 105 -8.01 1.90 1.00
N ARG A 106 -7.49 2.67 1.97
CA ARG A 106 -8.06 2.78 3.33
C ARG A 106 -9.51 3.25 3.33
N LYS A 107 -9.94 4.01 2.30
CA LYS A 107 -11.35 4.41 2.13
C LYS A 107 -12.32 3.23 2.09
N VAL A 108 -11.88 2.06 1.66
CA VAL A 108 -12.72 0.85 1.67
C VAL A 108 -12.97 0.38 3.12
N TRP A 109 -11.94 0.36 3.97
CA TRP A 109 -12.10 0.00 5.39
C TRP A 109 -12.90 1.05 6.15
N GLU A 110 -12.69 2.35 5.85
CA GLU A 110 -13.51 3.45 6.40
C GLU A 110 -14.99 3.25 6.06
N ALA A 111 -15.30 2.89 4.81
CA ALA A 111 -16.69 2.63 4.39
C ALA A 111 -17.35 1.46 5.14
N PHE A 112 -16.54 0.49 5.61
CA PHE A 112 -17.01 -0.60 6.47
C PHE A 112 -17.02 -0.24 7.98
N GLY A 113 -16.47 0.92 8.39
CA GLY A 113 -16.33 1.30 9.80
C GLY A 113 -15.28 0.46 10.55
N ILE A 114 -14.24 0.02 9.85
CA ILE A 114 -13.17 -0.84 10.37
C ILE A 114 -11.78 -0.33 9.92
N GLU A 115 -11.61 0.98 9.84
CA GLU A 115 -10.38 1.65 9.38
C GLU A 115 -9.14 1.26 10.17
N ASP A 116 -9.30 0.81 11.39
CA ASP A 116 -8.25 0.29 12.26
C ASP A 116 -7.63 -1.03 11.78
N ARG A 117 -8.20 -1.65 10.74
CA ARG A 117 -7.66 -2.85 10.09
C ARG A 117 -6.71 -2.57 8.94
N MET A 118 -6.60 -1.32 8.50
CA MET A 118 -5.68 -0.93 7.45
C MET A 118 -4.74 0.16 7.94
N GLY A 119 -3.46 -0.20 8.09
CA GLY A 119 -2.40 0.71 8.50
C GLY A 119 -1.27 0.80 7.49
N PHE A 120 -0.50 1.87 7.61
CA PHE A 120 0.76 2.04 6.89
C PHE A 120 1.77 2.82 7.74
N SER A 121 3.06 2.51 7.55
CA SER A 121 4.17 3.17 8.21
C SER A 121 5.33 3.32 7.22
N PHE A 122 5.55 4.55 6.75
CA PHE A 122 6.63 4.91 5.83
C PHE A 122 7.66 5.72 6.61
N ILE A 123 8.73 5.07 7.05
CA ILE A 123 9.81 5.69 7.83
C ILE A 123 11.17 5.41 7.21
N ASP A 124 12.08 6.36 7.36
CA ASP A 124 13.46 6.34 6.88
C ASP A 124 14.47 5.81 7.92
N LYS A 125 15.74 5.86 7.57
CA LYS A 125 16.90 5.55 8.43
C LYS A 125 17.05 4.09 8.82
N HIS A 126 16.71 3.18 7.91
CA HIS A 126 16.99 1.76 8.10
C HIS A 126 17.39 1.07 6.79
N GLY A 127 18.01 -0.10 6.88
CA GLY A 127 18.43 -0.88 5.71
C GLY A 127 17.24 -1.47 4.95
N HIS A 128 17.41 -1.65 3.63
CA HIS A 128 16.40 -2.29 2.78
C HIS A 128 16.04 -3.70 3.28
N CYS A 129 14.76 -4.01 3.34
CA CYS A 129 14.20 -5.26 3.87
C CYS A 129 14.52 -5.53 5.35
N GLN A 130 14.92 -4.52 6.11
CA GLN A 130 15.09 -4.60 7.55
C GLN A 130 13.88 -3.98 8.25
N LEU A 131 13.28 -4.70 9.17
CA LEU A 131 12.29 -4.13 10.08
C LEU A 131 13.05 -3.40 11.19
N PRO A 132 13.01 -2.05 11.28
CA PRO A 132 13.67 -1.32 12.35
C PRO A 132 12.90 -1.45 13.67
N GLU A 133 13.60 -1.31 14.78
CA GLU A 133 12.97 -1.37 16.11
C GLU A 133 11.83 -0.36 16.29
N SER A 134 11.91 0.78 15.60
CA SER A 134 10.87 1.81 15.61
C SER A 134 9.53 1.36 15.01
N GLN A 135 9.53 0.34 14.13
CA GLN A 135 8.30 -0.25 13.55
C GLN A 135 7.84 -1.53 14.28
N TYR A 136 8.56 -2.03 15.27
CA TYR A 136 8.10 -3.19 16.05
C TYR A 136 6.75 -2.96 16.73
N PRO A 137 6.47 -1.78 17.34
CA PRO A 137 5.18 -1.55 17.99
C PRO A 137 3.99 -1.69 17.04
N GLU A 138 4.10 -1.19 15.79
CA GLU A 138 3.04 -1.31 14.80
C GLU A 138 2.80 -2.75 14.37
N VAL A 139 3.89 -3.50 14.13
CA VAL A 139 3.82 -4.92 13.75
C VAL A 139 3.24 -5.74 14.90
N GLU A 140 3.71 -5.53 16.12
CA GLU A 140 3.22 -6.21 17.33
C GLU A 140 1.74 -5.92 17.56
N ALA A 141 1.31 -4.66 17.42
CA ALA A 141 -0.09 -4.28 17.58
C ALA A 141 -1.01 -5.02 16.59
N PHE A 142 -0.62 -5.09 15.31
CA PHE A 142 -1.40 -5.83 14.31
C PHE A 142 -1.42 -7.33 14.58
N VAL A 143 -0.31 -7.94 14.96
CA VAL A 143 -0.25 -9.36 15.35
C VAL A 143 -1.11 -9.62 16.57
N ASP A 144 -0.97 -8.81 17.60
CA ASP A 144 -1.71 -8.94 18.86
C ASP A 144 -3.22 -8.88 18.64
N LYS A 145 -3.68 -7.89 17.88
CA LYS A 145 -5.12 -7.69 17.64
C LYS A 145 -5.69 -8.73 16.69
N PHE A 146 -5.07 -8.93 15.52
CA PHE A 146 -5.71 -9.70 14.44
C PHE A 146 -5.33 -11.17 14.38
N LEU A 147 -4.28 -11.62 15.08
CA LEU A 147 -3.91 -13.02 15.18
C LEU A 147 -4.07 -13.57 16.59
N LEU A 148 -3.83 -12.76 17.64
CA LEU A 148 -3.91 -13.21 19.02
C LEU A 148 -5.22 -12.79 19.72
N GLY A 149 -6.06 -11.96 19.05
CA GLY A 149 -7.38 -11.58 19.56
C GLY A 149 -7.36 -10.64 20.76
N LYS A 150 -6.29 -9.83 20.94
CA LYS A 150 -6.24 -8.83 22.01
C LYS A 150 -7.14 -7.65 21.64
N GLU A 151 -8.08 -7.30 22.53
CA GLU A 151 -9.09 -6.28 22.25
C GLU A 151 -8.59 -4.83 22.47
N ASP A 152 -7.77 -4.63 23.50
CA ASP A 152 -7.29 -3.28 23.90
C ASP A 152 -5.98 -2.90 23.18
N VAL A 153 -5.94 -3.04 21.84
CA VAL A 153 -4.78 -2.71 21.03
C VAL A 153 -5.15 -1.68 19.98
N ASP A 154 -4.45 -0.56 19.97
CA ASP A 154 -4.60 0.47 18.92
C ASP A 154 -3.82 0.06 17.67
N THR A 155 -4.52 -0.06 16.56
CA THR A 155 -3.97 -0.38 15.24
C THR A 155 -4.29 0.72 14.21
N ASN A 156 -4.69 1.91 14.66
CA ASN A 156 -4.88 3.06 13.78
C ASN A 156 -3.53 3.69 13.39
N VAL A 157 -2.74 2.96 12.59
CA VAL A 157 -1.39 3.32 12.17
C VAL A 157 -1.44 4.03 10.82
N THR A 158 -1.11 5.33 10.79
CA THR A 158 -1.04 6.16 9.57
C THR A 158 0.20 7.03 9.61
N ILE A 159 1.38 6.40 9.60
CA ILE A 159 2.67 7.07 9.82
C ILE A 159 3.36 7.30 8.46
N ALA A 160 3.54 8.55 8.09
CA ALA A 160 4.23 8.93 6.86
C ALA A 160 4.79 10.36 6.94
N PRO A 161 5.73 10.65 7.85
CA PRO A 161 6.16 12.02 8.14
C PRO A 161 6.79 12.75 6.96
N MET A 162 7.34 12.04 5.97
CA MET A 162 7.89 12.63 4.74
C MET A 162 6.82 13.00 3.72
N PHE A 163 5.57 12.55 3.88
CA PHE A 163 4.50 12.69 2.89
C PHE A 163 3.29 13.48 3.42
N GLU A 164 3.41 14.15 4.56
CA GLU A 164 2.31 14.94 5.17
C GLU A 164 1.79 16.05 4.24
N ASP A 165 2.65 16.64 3.42
CA ASP A 165 2.30 17.70 2.47
C ASP A 165 1.84 17.18 1.09
N VAL A 166 1.80 15.87 0.89
CA VAL A 166 1.38 15.28 -0.39
C VAL A 166 -0.13 15.38 -0.54
N ASP A 167 -0.56 16.06 -1.61
CA ASP A 167 -1.99 16.14 -1.99
C ASP A 167 -2.44 14.81 -2.61
N TYR A 168 -2.72 13.82 -1.76
CA TYR A 168 -3.23 12.53 -2.22
C TYR A 168 -4.68 12.62 -2.70
N GLU A 169 -5.46 13.60 -2.23
CA GLU A 169 -6.86 13.78 -2.59
C GLU A 169 -7.05 14.10 -4.08
N ARG A 170 -6.07 14.75 -4.71
CA ARG A 170 -6.11 14.99 -6.17
C ARG A 170 -6.27 13.71 -6.99
N TRP A 171 -5.84 12.57 -6.46
CA TRP A 171 -5.90 11.26 -7.10
C TRP A 171 -7.21 10.53 -6.90
N ILE A 172 -8.02 10.95 -5.90
CA ILE A 172 -9.26 10.27 -5.49
C ILE A 172 -10.52 11.14 -5.60
N LYS A 173 -10.42 12.35 -6.16
CA LYS A 173 -11.55 13.31 -6.25
C LYS A 173 -12.81 12.75 -6.90
N TRP A 174 -12.65 11.81 -7.81
CA TRP A 174 -13.75 11.22 -8.60
C TRP A 174 -14.34 9.95 -8.00
N TRP A 175 -13.84 9.50 -6.85
CA TRP A 175 -14.38 8.32 -6.15
C TRP A 175 -15.68 8.60 -5.39
N GLY A 176 -16.19 9.82 -5.48
CA GLY A 176 -17.38 10.25 -4.80
C GLY A 176 -17.13 10.74 -3.38
N THR A 177 -18.03 11.57 -2.89
CA THR A 177 -18.01 12.17 -1.55
C THR A 177 -19.07 11.58 -0.63
N GLY A 178 -19.74 10.52 -1.02
CA GLY A 178 -20.81 9.88 -0.28
C GLY A 178 -20.49 8.51 0.24
N ASN A 179 -21.19 8.08 1.29
CA ASN A 179 -21.18 6.69 1.68
C ASN A 179 -21.71 5.83 0.54
N PRO A 180 -21.10 4.67 0.24
CA PRO A 180 -21.66 3.76 -0.73
C PRO A 180 -23.08 3.37 -0.31
N THR A 181 -24.04 3.62 -1.20
CA THR A 181 -25.40 3.08 -1.05
C THR A 181 -25.39 1.69 -1.65
N PHE A 182 -25.56 0.69 -0.82
CA PHE A 182 -25.77 -0.69 -1.24
C PHE A 182 -27.23 -0.94 -1.55
#